data_093317bd90d94a3210fbddcf4b4d5da2
#
_entry.id   093317bd90d94a3210fbddcf4b4d5da2
#
_cell.length_a   1.000
_cell.length_b   1.000
_cell.length_c   1.000
_cell.angle_alpha   90.00
_cell.angle_beta   90.00
_cell.angle_gamma   90.00
#
_symmetry.space_group_name_H-M   'P 1'
#
loop_
_entity.id
_entity.type
_entity.pdbx_description
1 polymer ?
#
loop_
_entity_poly.entity_id
_entity_poly.type
_entity_poly.pdbx_seq_one_letter_code
_entity_poly.pdbx_strand_id
1 'polypeptide(L)' 'ISNKDEILKYFEILEKSNATKEQKNLIKFKKALYLIKESDTKNGKNLLKDLIDNNSSLKSIAKEIIKN' A
#
# COMPACT_ATOMS: atom_id res chain seq x y z
N ILE A 1 5.35 20.99 -8.63
CA ILE A 1 5.50 19.57 -8.23
C ILE A 1 4.62 19.33 -7.01
N SER A 2 3.78 18.33 -7.08
CA SER A 2 2.94 18.02 -5.93
C SER A 2 3.67 17.09 -4.97
N ASN A 3 3.40 17.26 -3.68
CA ASN A 3 3.96 16.37 -2.66
C ASN A 3 3.53 14.92 -2.89
N LYS A 4 2.35 14.73 -3.48
CA LYS A 4 1.83 13.40 -3.78
C LYS A 4 2.75 12.66 -4.75
N ASP A 5 3.21 13.32 -5.81
CA ASP A 5 4.09 12.69 -6.80
C ASP A 5 5.42 12.30 -6.18
N GLU A 6 5.98 13.15 -5.32
CA GLU A 6 7.23 12.85 -4.64
C GLU A 6 7.10 11.66 -3.69
N ILE A 7 5.99 11.61 -2.95
CA ILE A 7 5.75 10.53 -2.01
C ILE A 7 5.53 9.21 -2.75
N LEU A 8 4.77 9.22 -3.84
CA LEU A 8 4.55 8.02 -4.63
C LEU A 8 5.85 7.52 -5.26
N LYS A 9 6.71 8.44 -5.70
CA LYS A 9 8.01 8.09 -6.23
C LYS A 9 8.88 7.44 -5.16
N TYR A 10 8.81 7.95 -3.93
CA TYR A 10 9.54 7.37 -2.81
C TYR A 10 9.09 5.92 -2.55
N PHE A 11 7.77 5.68 -2.58
CA PHE A 11 7.25 4.32 -2.44
C PHE A 11 7.74 3.40 -3.56
N GLU A 12 7.80 3.90 -4.81
CA GLU A 12 8.34 3.13 -5.93
C GLU A 12 9.77 2.72 -5.68
N ILE A 13 10.59 3.66 -5.20
CA ILE A 13 11.99 3.38 -4.90
C ILE A 13 12.09 2.29 -3.83
N LEU A 14 11.29 2.38 -2.79
CA LEU A 14 11.26 1.37 -1.73
C LEU A 14 10.83 0.00 -2.25
N GLU A 15 9.83 -0.02 -3.12
CA GLU A 15 9.33 -1.27 -3.71
C GLU A 15 10.38 -1.98 -4.55
N LYS A 16 11.26 -1.21 -5.19
CA LYS A 16 12.33 -1.75 -6.02
C LYS A 16 13.59 -2.06 -5.23
N SER A 17 13.63 -1.70 -3.95
CA SER A 17 14.78 -1.96 -3.12
C SER A 17 14.90 -3.45 -2.80
N ASN A 18 16.06 -3.83 -2.27
CA ASN A 18 16.33 -5.22 -1.90
C ASN A 18 15.67 -5.57 -0.55
N ALA A 19 14.38 -5.35 -0.43
CA ALA A 19 13.63 -5.57 0.79
C ALA A 19 13.07 -6.99 0.82
N THR A 20 12.83 -7.49 2.05
CA THR A 20 12.18 -8.79 2.22
C THR A 20 10.72 -8.71 1.77
N LYS A 21 10.08 -9.87 1.58
CA LYS A 21 8.67 -9.93 1.23
C LYS A 21 7.81 -9.21 2.27
N GLU A 22 8.10 -9.42 3.55
CA GLU A 22 7.38 -8.77 4.65
C GLU A 22 7.52 -7.25 4.60
N GLN A 23 8.75 -6.77 4.35
CA GLN A 23 8.99 -5.34 4.22
C GLN A 23 8.26 -4.76 3.02
N LYS A 24 8.24 -5.46 1.89
CA LYS A 24 7.51 -5.01 0.70
C LYS A 24 6.02 -4.96 0.94
N ASN A 25 5.48 -5.91 1.69
CA ASN A 25 4.07 -5.90 2.06
C ASN A 25 3.74 -4.69 2.93
N LEU A 26 4.62 -4.37 3.88
CA LEU A 26 4.42 -3.20 4.74
C LEU A 26 4.47 -1.90 3.93
N ILE A 27 5.39 -1.82 2.98
CA ILE A 27 5.48 -0.66 2.08
C ILE A 27 4.18 -0.51 1.28
N LYS A 28 3.68 -1.61 0.74
CA LYS A 28 2.43 -1.63 -0.01
C LYS A 28 1.26 -1.17 0.86
N PHE A 29 1.22 -1.62 2.09
CA PHE A 29 0.18 -1.24 3.04
C PHE A 29 0.21 0.28 3.31
N LYS A 30 1.38 0.82 3.57
CA LYS A 30 1.54 2.26 3.80
C LYS A 30 1.15 3.07 2.57
N LYS A 31 1.51 2.60 1.39
CA LYS A 31 1.14 3.25 0.14
C LYS A 31 -0.38 3.25 -0.04
N ALA A 32 -1.02 2.13 0.28
CA ALA A 32 -2.48 2.02 0.18
C ALA A 32 -3.17 3.04 1.09
N LEU A 33 -2.72 3.16 2.34
CA LEU A 33 -3.29 4.13 3.27
C LEU A 33 -3.08 5.55 2.79
N TYR A 34 -1.91 5.84 2.25
CA TYR A 34 -1.62 7.16 1.71
C TYR A 34 -2.56 7.50 0.54
N LEU A 35 -2.76 6.55 -0.37
CA LEU A 35 -3.65 6.77 -1.51
C LEU A 35 -5.09 7.04 -1.05
N ILE A 36 -5.57 6.28 -0.08
CA ILE A 36 -6.92 6.48 0.47
C ILE A 36 -7.03 7.87 1.09
N LYS A 37 -6.02 8.29 1.85
CA LYS A 37 -5.99 9.62 2.45
C LYS A 37 -6.04 10.72 1.39
N GLU A 38 -5.40 10.52 0.25
CA GLU A 38 -5.37 11.48 -0.85
C GLU A 38 -6.56 11.33 -1.80
N SER A 39 -7.60 10.65 -1.36
CA SER A 39 -8.85 10.44 -2.10
C SER A 39 -8.73 9.51 -3.31
N ASP A 40 -7.60 8.81 -3.46
CA ASP A 40 -7.42 7.79 -4.49
C ASP A 40 -7.82 6.43 -3.91
N THR A 41 -9.07 6.35 -3.48
CA THR A 41 -9.57 5.19 -2.74
C THR A 41 -9.54 3.92 -3.56
N LYS A 42 -9.84 4.02 -4.85
CA LYS A 42 -9.87 2.85 -5.73
C LYS A 42 -8.50 2.16 -5.78
N ASN A 43 -7.44 2.92 -6.04
CA ASN A 43 -6.10 2.36 -6.13
C ASN A 43 -5.60 1.90 -4.76
N GLY A 44 -5.96 2.62 -3.70
CA GLY A 44 -5.61 2.21 -2.35
C GLY A 44 -6.24 0.87 -1.99
N LYS A 45 -7.52 0.70 -2.28
CA LYS A 45 -8.21 -0.57 -2.01
C LYS A 45 -7.67 -1.72 -2.84
N ASN A 46 -7.25 -1.44 -4.08
CA ASN A 46 -6.64 -2.47 -4.92
C ASN A 46 -5.35 -3.00 -4.28
N LEU A 47 -4.54 -2.12 -3.71
CA LEU A 47 -3.32 -2.55 -3.02
C LEU A 47 -3.65 -3.38 -1.78
N LEU A 48 -4.70 -3.02 -1.05
CA LEU A 48 -5.14 -3.80 0.11
C LEU A 48 -5.62 -5.18 -0.31
N LYS A 49 -6.32 -5.29 -1.45
CA LYS A 49 -6.73 -6.58 -1.99
C LYS A 49 -5.52 -7.45 -2.32
N ASP A 50 -4.46 -6.86 -2.86
CA ASP A 50 -3.23 -7.59 -3.15
C ASP A 50 -2.66 -8.20 -1.87
N LEU A 51 -2.68 -7.46 -0.77
CA LEU A 51 -2.21 -7.96 0.52
C LEU A 51 -3.05 -9.13 1.02
N ILE A 52 -4.35 -9.09 0.78
CA ILE A 52 -5.26 -10.17 1.14
C ILE A 52 -4.99 -11.40 0.27
N ASP A 53 -4.88 -11.20 -1.04
CA ASP A 53 -4.68 -12.28 -2.00
C ASP A 53 -3.34 -12.98 -1.81
N ASN A 54 -2.31 -12.23 -1.41
CA ASN A 54 -0.99 -12.76 -1.14
C ASN A 54 -0.89 -13.42 0.25
N ASN A 55 -1.97 -13.41 1.00
CA ASN A 55 -2.03 -14.00 2.34
C ASN A 55 -0.94 -13.44 3.25
N SER A 56 -0.72 -12.13 3.19
CA SER A 56 0.28 -11.46 4.01
C SER A 56 -0.15 -11.41 5.47
N SER A 57 0.81 -11.10 6.36
CA SER A 57 0.50 -10.93 7.78
C SER A 57 -0.44 -9.74 8.02
N LEU A 58 -0.59 -8.85 7.04
CA LEU A 58 -1.46 -7.68 7.13
C LEU A 58 -2.87 -7.95 6.57
N LYS A 59 -3.15 -9.20 6.20
CA LYS A 59 -4.43 -9.59 5.59
C LYS A 59 -5.64 -9.16 6.43
N SER A 60 -5.60 -9.41 7.73
CA SER A 60 -6.74 -9.12 8.60
C SER A 60 -7.04 -7.64 8.68
N ILE A 61 -6.00 -6.82 8.86
CA ILE A 61 -6.21 -5.37 8.95
C ILE A 61 -6.61 -4.80 7.58
N ALA A 62 -6.08 -5.36 6.49
CA ALA A 62 -6.47 -4.94 5.15
C ALA A 62 -7.95 -5.19 4.91
N LYS A 63 -8.46 -6.34 5.33
CA LYS A 63 -9.88 -6.67 5.22
C LYS A 63 -10.75 -5.69 6.00
N GLU A 64 -10.33 -5.31 7.19
CA GLU A 64 -11.07 -4.35 8.00
C GLU A 64 -11.16 -2.99 7.34
N ILE A 65 -10.06 -2.54 6.74
CA ILE A 65 -10.03 -1.23 6.06
C ILE A 65 -10.93 -1.25 4.82
N ILE A 66 -10.92 -2.33 4.05
CA ILE A 66 -11.74 -2.45 2.85
C ILE A 66 -13.23 -2.43 3.18
N LYS A 67 -13.61 -3.00 4.32
CA LYS A 67 -14.99 -3.04 4.77
C LYS A 67 -15.60 -1.65 4.95
N ASN A 68 -14.78 -0.70 5.35
CA ASN A 68 -15.26 0.68 5.60
C ASN A 68 -15.24 1.52 4.30
#